data_ad9302b7e2291a2db957ed6da6cc5566
#
_entry.id   ad9302b7e2291a2db957ed6da6cc5566
#
_cell.length_a   1.000
_cell.length_b   1.000
_cell.length_c   1.000
_cell.angle_alpha   90.00
_cell.angle_beta   90.00
_cell.angle_gamma   90.00
#
_symmetry.space_group_name_H-M   'P 1'
#
loop_
_entity.id
_entity.type
_entity.pdbx_description
1 polymer ?
#
loop_
_entity_poly.entity_id
_entity_poly.type
_entity_poly.pdbx_seq_one_letter_code
_entity_poly.pdbx_strand_id
1 'polypeptide(L)'
;YHRRQRQMCIRDSCRAGEYEGLENKFNDDAWKPDFGPAEFNDEVKKSGATAISARDFLVAYNVNLNTTSTRRANSVAFDLREAGRIKREGGKLTGKIIKDKKGNPKRIPGYFKNLKGIGWFIEEYGIAQISYNITNINTTPLHEVFDKTCERARIKGMRVTGSELIGLVPKKVLIEAGKYFLTKQKRSNAIPESEIIHIAVKSLGLDELGSFDPKTRIIEYMIDEKNRNLSNKSLVDFANITSSESPAPGGGSISAYCGALGASLAVMVSNLSAHK
;
A
#
# COMPACT_ATOMS: atom_id res chain seq x y z
N TYR A 1 -16.77 17.24 -9.68
CA TYR A 1 -15.80 18.32 -9.94
C TYR A 1 -14.73 18.30 -8.85
N HIS A 2 -13.61 17.58 -9.06
CA HIS A 2 -12.46 17.65 -8.19
C HIS A 2 -11.59 18.84 -8.58
N ARG A 3 -11.80 19.99 -7.95
CA ARG A 3 -10.87 21.12 -8.05
C ARG A 3 -9.62 20.72 -7.28
N ARG A 4 -8.50 20.55 -7.98
CA ARG A 4 -7.18 20.36 -7.38
C ARG A 4 -6.77 21.69 -6.72
N GLN A 5 -6.75 21.71 -5.41
CA GLN A 5 -6.22 22.84 -4.66
C GLN A 5 -4.69 22.75 -4.62
N ARG A 6 -4.02 23.85 -4.95
CA ARG A 6 -2.55 23.92 -4.99
C ARG A 6 -2.05 24.93 -3.96
N GLN A 7 -1.51 24.46 -2.87
CA GLN A 7 -0.84 25.29 -1.85
C GLN A 7 0.52 24.70 -1.54
N MET A 8 1.59 25.51 -1.61
CA MET A 8 2.94 25.09 -1.27
C MET A 8 3.15 25.24 0.22
N CYS A 9 3.25 24.14 0.94
CA CYS A 9 3.44 24.10 2.39
C CYS A 9 4.50 23.06 2.76
N ILE A 10 5.60 23.50 3.38
CA ILE A 10 6.76 22.65 3.74
C ILE A 10 6.63 22.09 5.17
N ARG A 11 5.50 22.28 5.85
CA ARG A 11 5.33 21.91 7.27
C ARG A 11 4.58 20.58 7.42
N ASP A 12 5.02 19.74 8.35
CA ASP A 12 4.32 18.48 8.73
C ASP A 12 2.86 18.73 9.16
N SER A 13 2.56 19.91 9.66
CA SER A 13 1.22 20.36 10.01
C SER A 13 0.24 20.43 8.83
N CYS A 14 0.71 20.49 7.57
CA CYS A 14 -0.17 20.49 6.39
C CYS A 14 -1.02 19.22 6.25
N ARG A 15 -0.60 18.15 6.90
CA ARG A 15 -1.31 16.86 6.88
C ARG A 15 -2.45 16.75 7.87
N ALA A 16 -2.48 17.57 8.91
CA ALA A 16 -3.51 17.48 9.92
C ALA A 16 -4.90 17.61 9.28
N GLY A 17 -5.72 16.54 9.35
CA GLY A 17 -7.04 16.47 8.77
C GLY A 17 -7.06 16.28 7.23
N GLU A 18 -5.94 16.29 6.54
CA GLU A 18 -5.80 16.14 5.08
C GLU A 18 -6.83 16.97 4.29
N TYR A 19 -7.48 16.39 3.24
CA TYR A 19 -8.51 17.08 2.46
C TYR A 19 -9.77 17.39 3.26
N GLU A 20 -10.15 16.50 4.16
CA GLU A 20 -11.33 16.66 5.00
C GLU A 20 -11.19 17.82 6.00
N GLY A 21 -9.95 18.20 6.32
CA GLY A 21 -9.66 19.33 7.20
C GLY A 21 -9.52 20.68 6.49
N LEU A 22 -9.56 20.73 5.16
CA LEU A 22 -9.28 21.96 4.39
C LEU A 22 -10.25 23.10 4.71
N GLU A 23 -11.54 22.81 4.83
CA GLU A 23 -12.56 23.84 5.15
C GLU A 23 -12.23 24.58 6.44
N ASN A 24 -11.84 23.83 7.47
CA ASN A 24 -11.45 24.43 8.76
C ASN A 24 -10.12 25.20 8.65
N LYS A 25 -9.22 24.74 7.78
CA LYS A 25 -7.90 25.38 7.58
C LYS A 25 -8.00 26.74 6.93
N PHE A 26 -8.91 26.94 5.98
CA PHE A 26 -9.12 28.25 5.33
C PHE A 26 -9.55 29.34 6.29
N ASN A 27 -10.13 28.99 7.42
CA ASN A 27 -10.60 29.91 8.45
C ASN A 27 -9.58 30.12 9.60
N ASP A 28 -8.40 29.51 9.51
CA ASP A 28 -7.37 29.57 10.56
C ASP A 28 -6.14 30.31 10.04
N ASP A 29 -5.77 31.38 10.70
CA ASP A 29 -4.60 32.21 10.36
C ASP A 29 -3.28 31.41 10.32
N ALA A 30 -3.18 30.31 11.09
CA ALA A 30 -2.02 29.41 11.07
C ALA A 30 -1.85 28.67 9.72
N TRP A 31 -2.86 28.68 8.87
CA TRP A 31 -2.90 28.00 7.59
C TRP A 31 -2.94 28.94 6.39
N LYS A 32 -2.62 30.23 6.58
CA LYS A 32 -2.46 31.15 5.46
C LYS A 32 -1.46 30.58 4.44
N PRO A 33 -1.73 30.77 3.12
CA PRO A 33 -0.79 30.36 2.09
C PRO A 33 0.59 30.99 2.31
N ASP A 34 1.66 30.19 2.15
CA ASP A 34 3.02 30.72 2.15
C ASP A 34 3.28 31.60 0.91
N PHE A 35 2.56 31.36 -0.17
CA PHE A 35 2.65 32.09 -1.44
C PHE A 35 1.28 32.26 -2.06
N GLY A 36 1.06 33.43 -2.70
CA GLY A 36 -0.19 33.75 -3.39
C GLY A 36 -1.25 34.38 -2.49
N PRO A 37 -2.43 34.66 -3.03
CA PRO A 37 -3.50 35.33 -2.28
C PRO A 37 -4.06 34.46 -1.17
N ALA A 38 -4.19 35.03 0.03
CA ALA A 38 -4.78 34.36 1.19
C ALA A 38 -6.31 34.37 1.15
N GLU A 39 -6.92 35.22 0.33
CA GLU A 39 -8.37 35.36 0.22
C GLU A 39 -8.94 34.47 -0.89
N PHE A 40 -10.14 33.95 -0.64
CA PHE A 40 -10.87 33.13 -1.62
C PHE A 40 -11.54 34.01 -2.68
N ASN A 41 -10.73 34.54 -3.58
CA ASN A 41 -11.14 35.41 -4.70
C ASN A 41 -11.44 34.59 -5.99
N ASP A 42 -11.84 35.27 -7.06
CA ASP A 42 -12.20 34.62 -8.33
C ASP A 42 -11.00 33.95 -9.04
N GLU A 43 -9.78 34.41 -8.81
CA GLU A 43 -8.56 33.75 -9.30
C GLU A 43 -8.34 32.43 -8.56
N VAL A 44 -8.43 32.43 -7.23
CA VAL A 44 -8.30 31.22 -6.42
C VAL A 44 -9.41 30.23 -6.70
N LYS A 45 -10.63 30.68 -7.01
CA LYS A 45 -11.71 29.81 -7.47
C LYS A 45 -11.38 29.09 -8.77
N LYS A 46 -10.67 29.75 -9.68
CA LYS A 46 -10.27 29.17 -10.98
C LYS A 46 -9.02 28.29 -10.86
N SER A 47 -7.99 28.76 -10.19
CA SER A 47 -6.69 28.08 -10.08
C SER A 47 -6.66 27.00 -8.99
N GLY A 48 -7.45 27.17 -7.92
CA GLY A 48 -7.39 26.38 -6.72
C GLY A 48 -6.13 26.67 -5.89
N ALA A 49 -5.86 25.83 -4.90
CA ALA A 49 -4.64 25.86 -4.08
C ALA A 49 -3.92 24.50 -4.13
N THR A 50 -2.58 24.49 -4.13
CA THR A 50 -1.77 23.28 -4.08
C THR A 50 -1.05 23.18 -2.75
N ALA A 51 -1.30 22.10 -2.00
CA ALA A 51 -0.48 21.76 -0.84
C ALA A 51 0.71 20.89 -1.30
N ILE A 52 1.93 21.35 -1.00
CA ILE A 52 3.16 20.60 -1.26
C ILE A 52 3.77 20.23 0.09
N SER A 53 3.92 18.93 0.34
CA SER A 53 4.53 18.44 1.57
C SER A 53 5.26 17.13 1.34
N ALA A 54 6.23 16.81 2.19
CA ALA A 54 6.82 15.49 2.26
C ALA A 54 5.96 14.55 3.12
N ARG A 55 5.86 13.29 2.72
CA ARG A 55 5.20 12.22 3.49
C ARG A 55 5.89 10.90 3.25
N ASP A 56 5.68 9.94 4.15
CA ASP A 56 6.03 8.55 3.92
C ASP A 56 5.24 7.95 2.74
N PHE A 57 5.69 6.82 2.23
CA PHE A 57 4.99 6.13 1.16
C PHE A 57 3.54 5.82 1.55
N LEU A 58 2.62 6.23 0.69
CA LEU A 58 1.24 5.81 0.74
C LEU A 58 1.05 4.67 -0.27
N VAL A 59 0.41 3.60 0.16
CA VAL A 59 0.01 2.51 -0.73
C VAL A 59 -1.48 2.61 -1.00
N ALA A 60 -1.85 2.86 -2.26
CA ALA A 60 -3.22 2.78 -2.73
C ALA A 60 -3.53 1.34 -3.11
N TYR A 61 -4.54 0.76 -2.48
CA TYR A 61 -4.83 -0.66 -2.53
C TYR A 61 -6.32 -0.93 -2.60
N ASN A 62 -6.75 -1.66 -3.60
CA ASN A 62 -8.15 -2.01 -3.81
C ASN A 62 -8.36 -3.50 -3.56
N VAL A 63 -9.45 -3.87 -2.91
CA VAL A 63 -9.84 -5.26 -2.66
C VAL A 63 -11.17 -5.55 -3.33
N ASN A 64 -11.18 -6.59 -4.19
CA ASN A 64 -12.31 -6.98 -5.00
C ASN A 64 -13.28 -7.86 -4.21
N LEU A 65 -14.57 -7.62 -4.37
CA LEU A 65 -15.63 -8.38 -3.70
C LEU A 65 -16.57 -9.01 -4.73
N ASN A 66 -17.10 -10.18 -4.42
CA ASN A 66 -18.12 -10.87 -5.21
C ASN A 66 -19.52 -10.22 -5.06
N THR A 67 -19.61 -8.91 -5.11
CA THR A 67 -20.86 -8.16 -5.01
C THR A 67 -20.83 -6.92 -5.89
N THR A 68 -21.99 -6.45 -6.33
CA THR A 68 -22.15 -5.16 -7.02
C THR A 68 -22.55 -4.04 -6.06
N SER A 69 -22.78 -4.37 -4.78
CA SER A 69 -23.31 -3.42 -3.81
C SER A 69 -22.22 -2.61 -3.11
N THR A 70 -22.09 -1.34 -3.47
CA THR A 70 -21.22 -0.36 -2.77
C THR A 70 -21.56 -0.24 -1.27
N ARG A 71 -22.84 -0.38 -0.91
CA ARG A 71 -23.27 -0.38 0.50
C ARG A 71 -22.65 -1.55 1.28
N ARG A 72 -22.56 -2.73 0.67
CA ARG A 72 -21.93 -3.90 1.28
C ARG A 72 -20.41 -3.72 1.38
N ALA A 73 -19.76 -3.24 0.33
CA ALA A 73 -18.35 -2.90 0.34
C ALA A 73 -18.02 -1.86 1.44
N ASN A 74 -18.80 -0.77 1.51
CA ASN A 74 -18.65 0.23 2.57
C ASN A 74 -18.85 -0.34 3.98
N SER A 75 -19.70 -1.35 4.14
CA SER A 75 -19.88 -1.98 5.45
C SER A 75 -18.64 -2.68 5.96
N VAL A 76 -17.79 -3.20 5.08
CA VAL A 76 -16.47 -3.79 5.41
C VAL A 76 -15.44 -2.67 5.60
N ALA A 77 -15.35 -1.72 4.66
CA ALA A 77 -14.42 -0.60 4.73
C ALA A 77 -14.52 0.17 6.06
N PHE A 78 -15.77 0.41 6.52
CA PHE A 78 -16.03 1.16 7.75
C PHE A 78 -15.71 0.37 9.04
N ASP A 79 -15.61 -0.95 8.96
CA ASP A 79 -15.12 -1.75 10.09
C ASP A 79 -13.60 -1.65 10.23
N LEU A 80 -12.90 -1.38 9.13
CA LEU A 80 -11.44 -1.49 9.08
C LEU A 80 -10.74 -0.13 9.11
N ARG A 81 -11.25 0.88 8.39
CA ARG A 81 -10.63 2.21 8.30
C ARG A 81 -10.57 2.92 9.63
N GLU A 82 -9.54 3.73 9.87
CA GLU A 82 -9.32 4.47 11.13
C GLU A 82 -10.52 5.29 11.58
N ALA A 83 -11.15 6.03 10.68
CA ALA A 83 -12.34 6.83 10.98
C ALA A 83 -13.57 6.00 11.40
N GLY A 84 -13.53 4.69 11.16
CA GLY A 84 -14.58 3.75 11.54
C GLY A 84 -15.95 4.08 10.96
N ARG A 85 -16.99 3.82 11.75
CA ARG A 85 -18.40 4.02 11.39
C ARG A 85 -19.11 4.95 12.35
N ILE A 86 -20.16 5.61 11.89
CA ILE A 86 -21.09 6.37 12.75
C ILE A 86 -21.85 5.38 13.65
N LYS A 87 -21.88 5.66 14.95
CA LYS A 87 -22.63 4.88 15.93
C LYS A 87 -24.12 5.17 15.79
N ARG A 88 -24.91 4.10 15.70
CA ARG A 88 -26.39 4.18 15.57
C ARG A 88 -27.06 3.35 16.64
N GLU A 89 -28.29 3.72 17.01
CA GLU A 89 -29.12 2.99 17.97
C GLU A 89 -29.36 1.56 17.49
N GLY A 90 -29.28 0.60 18.43
CA GLY A 90 -29.43 -0.81 18.12
C GLY A 90 -28.37 -1.43 17.19
N GLY A 91 -27.32 -0.68 16.82
CA GLY A 91 -26.29 -1.16 15.88
C GLY A 91 -26.77 -1.37 14.44
N LYS A 92 -28.02 -1.05 14.14
CA LYS A 92 -28.63 -1.21 12.81
C LYS A 92 -28.31 -0.03 11.91
N LEU A 93 -28.10 -0.26 10.61
CA LEU A 93 -27.83 0.79 9.62
C LEU A 93 -28.96 1.82 9.49
N THR A 94 -30.19 1.43 9.84
CA THR A 94 -31.38 2.27 9.85
C THR A 94 -31.64 2.95 11.21
N GLY A 95 -30.85 2.63 12.25
CA GLY A 95 -30.97 3.24 13.57
C GLY A 95 -30.63 4.73 13.56
N LYS A 96 -31.24 5.48 14.50
CA LYS A 96 -30.93 6.91 14.68
C LYS A 96 -29.44 7.11 15.00
N ILE A 97 -28.85 8.18 14.47
CA ILE A 97 -27.45 8.54 14.75
C ILE A 97 -27.34 8.99 16.20
N ILE A 98 -26.45 8.34 16.95
CA ILE A 98 -26.10 8.77 18.31
C ILE A 98 -25.14 9.94 18.21
N LYS A 99 -25.52 11.08 18.79
CA LYS A 99 -24.70 12.28 18.82
C LYS A 99 -24.00 12.45 20.16
N ASP A 100 -22.91 13.20 20.19
CA ASP A 100 -22.24 13.63 21.42
C ASP A 100 -22.92 14.88 22.03
N LYS A 101 -22.38 15.37 23.14
CA LYS A 101 -22.89 16.58 23.82
C LYS A 101 -22.80 17.86 22.97
N LYS A 102 -21.96 17.85 21.91
CA LYS A 102 -21.77 18.97 20.98
C LYS A 102 -22.61 18.81 19.70
N GLY A 103 -23.45 17.79 19.61
CA GLY A 103 -24.27 17.52 18.43
C GLY A 103 -23.58 16.74 17.31
N ASN A 104 -22.29 16.38 17.45
CA ASN A 104 -21.55 15.64 16.44
C ASN A 104 -21.86 14.14 16.48
N PRO A 105 -21.91 13.45 15.33
CA PRO A 105 -22.09 12.01 15.29
C PRO A 105 -20.99 11.27 16.05
N LYS A 106 -21.33 10.47 17.04
CA LYS A 106 -20.37 9.56 17.67
C LYS A 106 -19.91 8.52 16.67
N ARG A 107 -18.62 8.16 16.70
CA ARG A 107 -18.03 7.14 15.85
C ARG A 107 -17.60 5.92 16.68
N ILE A 108 -17.66 4.74 16.06
CA ILE A 108 -16.99 3.54 16.52
C ILE A 108 -15.71 3.48 15.68
N PRO A 109 -14.50 3.53 16.28
CA PRO A 109 -13.26 3.47 15.53
C PRO A 109 -13.17 2.15 14.75
N GLY A 110 -12.46 2.17 13.64
CA GLY A 110 -12.18 0.96 12.89
C GLY A 110 -10.99 0.19 13.48
N TYR A 111 -10.67 -0.92 12.85
CA TYR A 111 -9.66 -1.85 13.35
C TYR A 111 -8.23 -1.31 13.19
N PHE A 112 -7.94 -0.64 12.04
CA PHE A 112 -6.61 -0.18 11.71
C PHE A 112 -6.43 1.32 11.93
N LYS A 113 -5.23 1.69 12.38
CA LYS A 113 -4.70 3.05 12.30
C LYS A 113 -4.16 3.32 10.90
N ASN A 114 -4.02 4.59 10.52
CA ASN A 114 -3.41 4.99 9.24
C ASN A 114 -4.02 4.29 8.00
N LEU A 115 -5.28 3.88 8.09
CA LEU A 115 -6.04 3.28 7.00
C LEU A 115 -7.26 4.14 6.66
N LYS A 116 -7.33 4.62 5.43
CA LYS A 116 -8.55 5.17 4.84
C LYS A 116 -9.19 4.12 3.96
N GLY A 117 -10.51 4.12 3.86
CA GLY A 117 -11.21 3.13 3.04
C GLY A 117 -12.63 3.53 2.71
N ILE A 118 -13.03 3.24 1.47
CA ILE A 118 -14.38 3.45 0.95
C ILE A 118 -14.73 2.34 -0.03
N GLY A 119 -15.99 1.94 -0.06
CA GLY A 119 -16.49 1.02 -1.08
C GLY A 119 -17.03 1.79 -2.28
N TRP A 120 -16.73 1.32 -3.47
CA TRP A 120 -17.23 1.84 -4.73
C TRP A 120 -17.58 0.71 -5.70
N PHE A 121 -18.25 1.02 -6.79
CA PHE A 121 -18.56 0.08 -7.86
C PHE A 121 -17.72 0.45 -9.10
N ILE A 122 -17.12 -0.54 -9.72
CA ILE A 122 -16.35 -0.38 -10.93
C ILE A 122 -17.16 -1.00 -12.08
N GLU A 123 -17.65 -0.16 -12.97
CA GLU A 123 -18.47 -0.59 -14.12
C GLU A 123 -17.68 -1.50 -15.05
N GLU A 124 -16.40 -1.19 -15.28
CA GLU A 124 -15.48 -1.95 -16.14
C GLU A 124 -15.34 -3.41 -15.71
N TYR A 125 -15.32 -3.66 -14.41
CA TYR A 125 -15.18 -5.01 -13.85
C TYR A 125 -16.51 -5.63 -13.41
N GLY A 126 -17.58 -4.85 -13.35
CA GLY A 126 -18.89 -5.30 -12.90
C GLY A 126 -18.93 -5.70 -11.41
N ILE A 127 -17.99 -5.24 -10.59
CA ILE A 127 -17.85 -5.61 -9.18
C ILE A 127 -17.73 -4.38 -8.28
N ALA A 128 -18.07 -4.55 -7.00
CA ALA A 128 -17.73 -3.58 -5.99
C ALA A 128 -16.34 -3.87 -5.41
N GLN A 129 -15.55 -2.81 -5.29
CA GLN A 129 -14.24 -2.82 -4.64
C GLN A 129 -14.28 -2.04 -3.34
N ILE A 130 -13.36 -2.38 -2.44
CA ILE A 130 -12.99 -1.50 -1.34
C ILE A 130 -11.67 -0.84 -1.71
N SER A 131 -11.69 0.48 -1.89
CA SER A 131 -10.48 1.28 -2.12
C SER A 131 -9.91 1.72 -0.79
N TYR A 132 -8.69 1.30 -0.51
CA TYR A 132 -7.91 1.67 0.66
C TYR A 132 -6.75 2.59 0.30
N ASN A 133 -6.43 3.51 1.22
CA ASN A 133 -5.16 4.21 1.27
C ASN A 133 -4.48 3.89 2.60
N ILE A 134 -3.38 3.16 2.53
CA ILE A 134 -2.51 2.88 3.67
C ILE A 134 -1.52 4.03 3.76
N THR A 135 -1.72 4.92 4.73
CA THR A 135 -0.94 6.16 4.86
C THR A 135 0.37 5.98 5.64
N ASN A 136 0.53 4.85 6.33
CA ASN A 136 1.76 4.44 6.98
C ASN A 136 1.90 2.91 6.93
N ILE A 137 2.77 2.42 6.06
CA ILE A 137 3.01 0.99 5.82
C ILE A 137 3.69 0.28 7.00
N ASN A 138 4.38 1.02 7.88
CA ASN A 138 5.02 0.45 9.05
C ASN A 138 4.03 0.21 10.20
N THR A 139 2.97 1.01 10.28
CA THR A 139 1.92 0.85 11.30
C THR A 139 0.83 -0.13 10.84
N THR A 140 0.53 -0.14 9.55
CA THR A 140 -0.56 -0.94 8.98
C THR A 140 -0.05 -1.69 7.76
N PRO A 141 0.42 -2.93 7.94
CA PRO A 141 0.94 -3.76 6.86
C PRO A 141 -0.16 -4.18 5.88
N LEU A 142 0.18 -4.20 4.58
CA LEU A 142 -0.75 -4.54 3.49
C LEU A 142 -1.43 -5.91 3.69
N HIS A 143 -0.65 -6.92 4.05
CA HIS A 143 -1.13 -8.29 4.23
C HIS A 143 -2.13 -8.44 5.38
N GLU A 144 -1.97 -7.66 6.45
CA GLU A 144 -2.94 -7.64 7.54
C GLU A 144 -4.26 -6.98 7.11
N VAL A 145 -4.19 -5.90 6.33
CA VAL A 145 -5.38 -5.26 5.76
C VAL A 145 -6.14 -6.25 4.87
N PHE A 146 -5.43 -7.00 4.02
CA PHE A 146 -6.05 -8.01 3.16
C PHE A 146 -6.73 -9.12 3.96
N ASP A 147 -6.02 -9.75 4.88
CA ASP A 147 -6.55 -10.84 5.70
C ASP A 147 -7.77 -10.40 6.52
N LYS A 148 -7.68 -9.22 7.12
CA LYS A 148 -8.80 -8.69 7.91
C LYS A 148 -9.98 -8.31 7.03
N THR A 149 -9.73 -7.87 5.80
CA THR A 149 -10.79 -7.64 4.81
C THR A 149 -11.47 -8.94 4.44
N CYS A 150 -10.71 -10.01 4.20
CA CYS A 150 -11.26 -11.36 3.93
C CYS A 150 -12.13 -11.85 5.08
N GLU A 151 -11.64 -11.72 6.33
CA GLU A 151 -12.39 -12.09 7.53
C GLU A 151 -13.72 -11.33 7.63
N ARG A 152 -13.68 -10.00 7.51
CA ARG A 152 -14.89 -9.16 7.64
C ARG A 152 -15.86 -9.34 6.48
N ALA A 153 -15.37 -9.54 5.27
CA ALA A 153 -16.21 -9.86 4.12
C ALA A 153 -16.95 -11.17 4.35
N ARG A 154 -16.26 -12.24 4.80
CA ARG A 154 -16.85 -13.54 5.11
C ARG A 154 -17.95 -13.47 6.17
N ILE A 155 -17.69 -12.75 7.27
CA ILE A 155 -18.70 -12.54 8.33
C ILE A 155 -19.99 -11.89 7.79
N LYS A 156 -19.87 -11.07 6.74
CA LYS A 156 -20.98 -10.38 6.08
C LYS A 156 -21.54 -11.11 4.86
N GLY A 157 -21.16 -12.38 4.67
CA GLY A 157 -21.64 -13.23 3.56
C GLY A 157 -21.07 -12.83 2.19
N MET A 158 -19.90 -12.17 2.17
CA MET A 158 -19.18 -11.84 0.94
C MET A 158 -17.85 -12.59 0.88
N ARG A 159 -17.28 -12.64 -0.32
CA ARG A 159 -15.97 -13.22 -0.60
C ARG A 159 -15.09 -12.17 -1.28
N VAL A 160 -13.84 -12.07 -0.83
CA VAL A 160 -12.78 -11.40 -1.57
C VAL A 160 -12.38 -12.29 -2.74
N THR A 161 -12.36 -11.75 -3.96
CA THR A 161 -11.94 -12.48 -5.18
C THR A 161 -10.49 -12.25 -5.50
N GLY A 162 -9.98 -11.05 -5.23
CA GLY A 162 -8.60 -10.66 -5.43
C GLY A 162 -8.37 -9.24 -4.97
N SER A 163 -7.28 -8.65 -5.43
CA SER A 163 -6.94 -7.28 -5.07
C SER A 163 -6.09 -6.60 -6.15
N GLU A 164 -5.89 -5.31 -6.01
CA GLU A 164 -5.17 -4.48 -6.96
C GLU A 164 -4.31 -3.44 -6.24
N LEU A 165 -3.04 -3.34 -6.60
CA LEU A 165 -2.16 -2.24 -6.21
C LEU A 165 -2.21 -1.14 -7.27
N ILE A 166 -2.52 0.08 -6.85
CA ILE A 166 -2.63 1.23 -7.74
C ILE A 166 -1.30 1.98 -7.75
N GLY A 167 -0.68 2.08 -8.92
CA GLY A 167 0.61 2.74 -9.09
C GLY A 167 1.78 1.89 -8.60
N LEU A 168 2.74 2.55 -7.95
CA LEU A 168 3.98 1.94 -7.50
C LEU A 168 3.94 1.57 -6.03
N VAL A 169 4.72 0.55 -5.66
CA VAL A 169 4.81 0.05 -4.29
C VAL A 169 6.27 -0.14 -3.87
N PRO A 170 6.67 0.21 -2.62
CA PRO A 170 7.97 -0.15 -2.09
C PRO A 170 8.14 -1.67 -1.99
N LYS A 171 9.30 -2.19 -2.38
CA LYS A 171 9.63 -3.63 -2.34
C LYS A 171 9.36 -4.27 -0.98
N LYS A 172 9.68 -3.56 0.09
CA LYS A 172 9.44 -3.98 1.48
C LYS A 172 8.01 -4.49 1.69
N VAL A 173 7.01 -3.82 1.14
CA VAL A 173 5.58 -4.17 1.32
C VAL A 173 5.28 -5.57 0.80
N LEU A 174 5.79 -5.93 -0.39
CA LEU A 174 5.58 -7.26 -0.97
C LEU A 174 6.44 -8.33 -0.32
N ILE A 175 7.67 -8.00 0.08
CA ILE A 175 8.53 -8.93 0.83
C ILE A 175 7.90 -9.31 2.18
N GLU A 176 7.40 -8.33 2.93
CA GLU A 176 6.73 -8.58 4.20
C GLU A 176 5.44 -9.41 4.01
N ALA A 177 4.65 -9.09 2.98
CA ALA A 177 3.47 -9.87 2.65
C ALA A 177 3.81 -11.32 2.28
N GLY A 178 4.81 -11.54 1.42
CA GLY A 178 5.24 -12.88 1.04
C GLY A 178 5.73 -13.71 2.22
N LYS A 179 6.57 -13.13 3.08
CA LYS A 179 7.04 -13.79 4.31
C LYS A 179 5.90 -14.11 5.26
N TYR A 180 4.94 -13.21 5.43
CA TYR A 180 3.74 -13.44 6.23
C TYR A 180 2.95 -14.66 5.75
N PHE A 181 2.68 -14.76 4.45
CA PHE A 181 1.92 -15.89 3.91
C PHE A 181 2.72 -17.20 3.91
N LEU A 182 4.04 -17.16 3.71
CA LEU A 182 4.90 -18.33 3.88
C LEU A 182 4.85 -18.84 5.33
N THR A 183 4.95 -17.95 6.31
CA THR A 183 4.83 -18.31 7.73
C THR A 183 3.47 -18.94 8.05
N LYS A 184 2.38 -18.40 7.51
CA LYS A 184 1.03 -19.00 7.65
C LYS A 184 0.95 -20.40 7.05
N GLN A 185 1.68 -20.67 5.98
CA GLN A 185 1.79 -21.98 5.32
C GLN A 185 2.79 -22.90 6.03
N LYS A 186 3.42 -22.46 7.11
CA LYS A 186 4.50 -23.18 7.81
C LYS A 186 5.69 -23.50 6.90
N ARG A 187 5.96 -22.64 5.92
CA ARG A 187 7.09 -22.75 4.99
C ARG A 187 8.25 -21.85 5.43
N SER A 188 9.44 -22.22 5.00
CA SER A 188 10.66 -21.42 5.21
C SER A 188 10.56 -20.08 4.48
N ASN A 189 11.05 -19.03 5.14
CA ASN A 189 11.22 -17.70 4.53
C ASN A 189 12.61 -17.56 3.84
N ALA A 190 13.47 -18.57 3.94
CA ALA A 190 14.80 -18.60 3.33
C ALA A 190 14.69 -19.15 1.89
N ILE A 191 14.02 -18.40 1.04
CA ILE A 191 13.85 -18.68 -0.40
C ILE A 191 14.21 -17.41 -1.19
N PRO A 192 14.46 -17.51 -2.49
CA PRO A 192 14.77 -16.34 -3.32
C PRO A 192 13.75 -15.22 -3.22
N GLU A 193 14.21 -13.98 -3.27
CA GLU A 193 13.36 -12.78 -3.20
C GLU A 193 12.22 -12.82 -4.25
N SER A 194 12.52 -13.27 -5.46
CA SER A 194 11.53 -13.41 -6.54
C SER A 194 10.38 -14.38 -6.19
N GLU A 195 10.69 -15.46 -5.47
CA GLU A 195 9.68 -16.41 -5.00
C GLU A 195 8.84 -15.82 -3.85
N ILE A 196 9.46 -15.08 -2.93
CA ILE A 196 8.74 -14.37 -1.86
C ILE A 196 7.73 -13.41 -2.47
N ILE A 197 8.15 -12.62 -3.49
CA ILE A 197 7.27 -11.69 -4.19
C ILE A 197 6.17 -12.44 -4.94
N HIS A 198 6.49 -13.56 -5.60
CA HIS A 198 5.50 -14.38 -6.29
C HIS A 198 4.42 -14.89 -5.31
N ILE A 199 4.83 -15.37 -4.14
CA ILE A 199 3.89 -15.78 -3.07
C ILE A 199 3.02 -14.61 -2.61
N ALA A 200 3.59 -13.41 -2.47
CA ALA A 200 2.80 -12.21 -2.13
C ALA A 200 1.75 -11.91 -3.20
N VAL A 201 2.14 -11.89 -4.48
CA VAL A 201 1.24 -11.64 -5.61
C VAL A 201 0.08 -12.64 -5.63
N LYS A 202 0.38 -13.93 -5.50
CA LYS A 202 -0.65 -15.00 -5.51
C LYS A 202 -1.53 -14.97 -4.28
N SER A 203 -0.96 -14.75 -3.10
CA SER A 203 -1.73 -14.75 -1.84
C SER A 203 -2.66 -13.55 -1.73
N LEU A 204 -2.25 -12.39 -2.24
CA LEU A 204 -3.06 -11.18 -2.28
C LEU A 204 -4.03 -11.15 -3.47
N GLY A 205 -3.84 -12.04 -4.46
CA GLY A 205 -4.62 -12.03 -5.70
C GLY A 205 -4.42 -10.75 -6.51
N LEU A 206 -3.16 -10.28 -6.63
CA LEU A 206 -2.83 -9.05 -7.35
C LEU A 206 -2.92 -9.20 -8.87
N ASP A 207 -3.00 -10.41 -9.35
CA ASP A 207 -3.09 -10.77 -10.77
C ASP A 207 -4.50 -11.26 -11.19
N GLU A 208 -5.51 -11.02 -10.37
CA GLU A 208 -6.90 -11.43 -10.66
C GLU A 208 -7.54 -10.63 -11.81
N LEU A 209 -7.34 -9.32 -11.85
CA LEU A 209 -7.90 -8.46 -12.89
C LEU A 209 -6.94 -8.21 -14.06
N GLY A 210 -5.68 -8.60 -13.94
CA GLY A 210 -4.65 -8.41 -14.96
C GLY A 210 -3.27 -8.81 -14.46
N SER A 211 -2.29 -8.95 -15.34
CA SER A 211 -0.95 -9.38 -14.95
C SER A 211 -0.28 -8.36 -14.03
N PHE A 212 0.29 -8.83 -12.92
CA PHE A 212 1.14 -8.04 -12.05
C PHE A 212 2.61 -8.29 -12.40
N ASP A 213 3.26 -7.29 -12.98
CA ASP A 213 4.70 -7.35 -13.27
C ASP A 213 5.49 -6.61 -12.17
N PRO A 214 6.28 -7.33 -11.33
CA PRO A 214 7.09 -6.72 -10.30
C PRO A 214 8.09 -5.67 -10.80
N LYS A 215 8.62 -5.84 -12.02
CA LYS A 215 9.62 -4.92 -12.60
C LYS A 215 9.06 -3.53 -12.86
N THR A 216 7.77 -3.44 -13.19
CA THR A 216 7.09 -2.18 -13.50
C THR A 216 6.29 -1.61 -12.32
N ARG A 217 6.14 -2.38 -11.24
CA ARG A 217 5.32 -2.00 -10.08
C ARG A 217 6.13 -1.76 -8.81
N ILE A 218 7.31 -2.34 -8.68
CA ILE A 218 8.18 -2.16 -7.51
C ILE A 218 9.17 -1.04 -7.77
N ILE A 219 9.17 -0.04 -6.88
CA ILE A 219 9.98 1.18 -7.01
C ILE A 219 11.47 0.83 -7.16
N GLU A 220 11.99 -0.02 -6.28
CA GLU A 220 13.40 -0.39 -6.26
C GLU A 220 13.82 -1.11 -7.55
N TYR A 221 12.98 -1.96 -8.11
CA TYR A 221 13.30 -2.64 -9.38
C TYR A 221 13.34 -1.68 -10.56
N MET A 222 12.47 -0.67 -10.59
CA MET A 222 12.49 0.36 -11.62
C MET A 222 13.75 1.26 -11.55
N ILE A 223 14.29 1.46 -10.35
CA ILE A 223 15.52 2.24 -10.13
C ILE A 223 16.73 1.38 -10.52
N ASP A 224 16.77 0.11 -10.12
CA ASP A 224 17.86 -0.81 -10.35
C ASP A 224 18.05 -1.15 -11.84
N GLU A 225 17.01 -1.14 -12.65
CA GLU A 225 17.14 -1.32 -14.10
C GLU A 225 18.03 -0.24 -14.77
N LYS A 226 18.12 0.94 -14.16
CA LYS A 226 18.99 2.03 -14.63
C LYS A 226 20.46 1.86 -14.20
N ASN A 227 20.71 1.10 -13.15
CA ASN A 227 22.05 0.83 -12.63
C ASN A 227 22.49 -0.56 -13.08
N ARG A 228 23.21 -0.64 -14.19
CA ARG A 228 23.83 -1.87 -14.70
C ARG A 228 24.98 -2.28 -13.77
N ASN A 229 24.67 -2.90 -12.66
CA ASN A 229 25.61 -3.38 -11.68
C ASN A 229 26.23 -4.73 -12.10
N LEU A 230 27.34 -5.12 -11.48
CA LEU A 230 28.00 -6.42 -11.70
C LEU A 230 27.04 -7.61 -11.50
N SER A 231 26.05 -7.48 -10.61
CA SER A 231 25.02 -8.49 -10.34
C SER A 231 24.13 -8.84 -11.53
N ASN A 232 24.01 -7.96 -12.53
CA ASN A 232 23.16 -8.18 -13.71
C ASN A 232 23.92 -8.81 -14.88
N LYS A 233 25.19 -9.17 -14.68
CA LYS A 233 25.99 -9.81 -15.71
C LYS A 233 25.78 -11.32 -15.73
N SER A 234 25.92 -11.93 -16.92
CA SER A 234 26.00 -13.37 -17.01
C SER A 234 27.25 -13.88 -16.28
N LEU A 235 27.25 -15.14 -15.84
CA LEU A 235 28.42 -15.74 -15.22
C LEU A 235 29.67 -15.67 -16.13
N VAL A 236 29.47 -15.79 -17.45
CA VAL A 236 30.54 -15.70 -18.47
C VAL A 236 31.05 -14.26 -18.55
N ASP A 237 30.19 -13.27 -18.64
CA ASP A 237 30.56 -11.87 -18.70
C ASP A 237 31.26 -11.43 -17.41
N PHE A 238 30.75 -11.89 -16.24
CA PHE A 238 31.39 -11.62 -14.97
C PHE A 238 32.83 -12.19 -14.91
N ALA A 239 32.99 -13.45 -15.35
CA ALA A 239 34.32 -14.09 -15.42
C ALA A 239 35.24 -13.36 -16.39
N ASN A 240 34.77 -12.97 -17.58
CA ASN A 240 35.56 -12.25 -18.60
C ASN A 240 36.02 -10.88 -18.09
N ILE A 241 35.16 -10.13 -17.41
CA ILE A 241 35.52 -8.83 -16.83
C ILE A 241 36.50 -9.03 -15.67
N THR A 242 36.32 -10.08 -14.86
CA THR A 242 37.25 -10.40 -13.75
C THR A 242 38.66 -10.71 -14.25
N SER A 243 38.79 -11.32 -15.42
CA SER A 243 40.09 -11.64 -16.05
C SER A 243 40.71 -10.49 -16.85
N SER A 244 39.99 -9.36 -16.97
CA SER A 244 40.47 -8.18 -17.73
C SER A 244 41.26 -7.22 -16.82
N GLU A 245 41.79 -6.16 -17.41
CA GLU A 245 42.46 -5.06 -16.69
C GLU A 245 41.48 -4.11 -15.96
N SER A 246 40.18 -4.47 -15.90
CA SER A 246 39.13 -3.67 -15.22
C SER A 246 39.41 -3.61 -13.72
N PRO A 247 39.32 -2.44 -13.07
CA PRO A 247 39.50 -2.32 -11.63
C PRO A 247 38.38 -3.01 -10.79
N ALA A 248 37.27 -3.41 -11.44
CA ALA A 248 36.17 -4.16 -10.84
C ALA A 248 35.56 -5.13 -11.88
N PRO A 249 35.17 -6.39 -11.47
CA PRO A 249 35.19 -6.94 -10.14
C PRO A 249 36.59 -7.33 -9.65
N GLY A 250 36.93 -6.98 -8.41
CA GLY A 250 38.18 -7.39 -7.76
C GLY A 250 37.95 -8.53 -6.75
N GLY A 251 39.03 -8.86 -5.98
CA GLY A 251 38.98 -9.95 -5.00
C GLY A 251 37.83 -9.89 -4.00
N GLY A 252 37.42 -8.70 -3.57
CA GLY A 252 36.29 -8.50 -2.68
C GLY A 252 34.95 -8.93 -3.31
N SER A 253 34.72 -8.60 -4.58
CA SER A 253 33.51 -9.01 -5.31
C SER A 253 33.47 -10.52 -5.50
N ILE A 254 34.61 -11.14 -5.81
CA ILE A 254 34.73 -12.60 -5.99
C ILE A 254 34.49 -13.32 -4.66
N SER A 255 35.13 -12.90 -3.58
CA SER A 255 34.95 -13.49 -2.26
C SER A 255 33.51 -13.39 -1.77
N ALA A 256 32.87 -12.22 -1.98
CA ALA A 256 31.47 -12.02 -1.63
C ALA A 256 30.55 -12.96 -2.43
N TYR A 257 30.81 -13.14 -3.74
CA TYR A 257 30.01 -14.03 -4.57
C TYR A 257 30.18 -15.50 -4.21
N CYS A 258 31.41 -15.95 -3.92
CA CYS A 258 31.66 -17.29 -3.41
C CYS A 258 30.95 -17.54 -2.07
N GLY A 259 30.98 -16.57 -1.16
CA GLY A 259 30.25 -16.64 0.11
C GLY A 259 28.74 -16.73 -0.08
N ALA A 260 28.18 -15.94 -1.01
CA ALA A 260 26.76 -15.98 -1.34
C ALA A 260 26.35 -17.34 -1.92
N LEU A 261 27.16 -17.93 -2.80
CA LEU A 261 26.91 -19.28 -3.35
C LEU A 261 26.94 -20.35 -2.25
N GLY A 262 27.92 -20.28 -1.35
CA GLY A 262 27.99 -21.20 -0.18
C GLY A 262 26.76 -21.09 0.72
N ALA A 263 26.32 -19.88 1.04
CA ALA A 263 25.11 -19.63 1.80
C ALA A 263 23.85 -20.15 1.09
N SER A 264 23.76 -19.96 -0.23
CA SER A 264 22.64 -20.46 -1.04
C SER A 264 22.56 -21.98 -1.03
N LEU A 265 23.69 -22.69 -1.07
CA LEU A 265 23.75 -24.16 -0.94
C LEU A 265 23.26 -24.60 0.45
N ALA A 266 23.67 -23.92 1.51
CA ALA A 266 23.22 -24.23 2.87
C ALA A 266 21.69 -24.05 3.01
N VAL A 267 21.13 -22.97 2.42
CA VAL A 267 19.69 -22.73 2.36
C VAL A 267 18.98 -23.86 1.58
N MET A 268 19.51 -24.26 0.43
CA MET A 268 18.97 -25.35 -0.37
C MET A 268 18.88 -26.65 0.44
N VAL A 269 19.97 -27.02 1.12
CA VAL A 269 20.01 -28.22 1.98
C VAL A 269 18.97 -28.11 3.10
N SER A 270 18.89 -26.96 3.76
CA SER A 270 17.91 -26.73 4.83
C SER A 270 16.47 -26.88 4.33
N ASN A 271 16.15 -26.31 3.18
CA ASN A 271 14.82 -26.40 2.59
C ASN A 271 14.46 -27.84 2.18
N LEU A 272 15.41 -28.59 1.61
CA LEU A 272 15.20 -30.01 1.24
C LEU A 272 15.04 -30.92 2.47
N SER A 273 15.64 -30.54 3.61
CA SER A 273 15.58 -31.31 4.86
C SER A 273 14.37 -30.99 5.73
N ALA A 274 13.81 -29.79 5.62
CA ALA A 274 12.69 -29.31 6.43
C ALA A 274 11.35 -30.02 6.11
N HIS A 275 11.27 -30.78 5.03
CA HIS A 275 10.08 -31.50 4.58
C HIS A 275 10.16 -33.02 4.78
N LYS A 276 11.19 -33.47 5.47
CA LYS A 276 11.34 -34.85 5.94
C LYS A 276 11.02 -34.94 7.42
#